data_528e86ae92c50f394b8f05962f74d206
#
_entry.id   528e86ae92c50f394b8f05962f74d206
#
_cell.length_a   1.000
_cell.length_b   1.000
_cell.length_c   1.000
_cell.angle_alpha   90.00
_cell.angle_beta   90.00
_cell.angle_gamma   90.00
#
_symmetry.space_group_name_H-M   'P 1'
#
loop_
_entity.id
_entity.type
_entity.pdbx_description
1 polymer ?
#
loop_
_entity_poly.entity_id
_entity_poly.type
_entity_poly.pdbx_seq_one_letter_code
_entity_poly.pdbx_strand_id
1 'polypeptide(L)'
;MQFNLRFNPTWSAEALERECETVLRAHGLDYTIHWHRSGEPFHTPEGALRQAAREVLTAHRGQPPEESTGGGTSDARFIAPLGTQCIEIGPVNASIHQVDEHVRVADLEALPGLYLALIEKMLVPSDGL
;
A
#
# COMPACT_ATOMS: atom_id res chain seq x y z
N MET A 1 9.67 -26.80 -4.92
CA MET A 1 8.91 -25.69 -5.52
C MET A 1 8.95 -24.50 -4.57
N GLN A 2 9.01 -23.28 -5.08
CA GLN A 2 8.91 -22.07 -4.27
C GLN A 2 7.71 -21.25 -4.78
N PHE A 3 6.93 -20.70 -3.86
CA PHE A 3 5.81 -19.82 -4.16
C PHE A 3 5.71 -18.75 -3.07
N ASN A 4 4.96 -17.69 -3.32
CA ASN A 4 4.65 -16.69 -2.32
C ASN A 4 3.15 -16.35 -2.35
N LEU A 5 2.67 -15.82 -1.24
CA LEU A 5 1.30 -15.37 -1.06
C LEU A 5 1.33 -13.88 -0.70
N ARG A 6 0.47 -13.10 -1.34
CA ARG A 6 0.14 -11.74 -0.95
C ARG A 6 -1.31 -11.70 -0.53
N PHE A 7 -1.60 -11.09 0.58
CA PHE A 7 -2.92 -11.10 1.17
C PHE A 7 -3.26 -9.75 1.80
N ASN A 8 -4.53 -9.52 2.00
CA ASN A 8 -5.05 -8.34 2.65
C ASN A 8 -5.31 -8.61 4.15
N PRO A 9 -5.57 -7.59 4.97
CA PRO A 9 -5.77 -7.75 6.42
C PRO A 9 -7.01 -8.55 6.84
N THR A 10 -7.82 -9.07 5.92
CA THR A 10 -8.90 -10.00 6.24
C THR A 10 -8.38 -11.41 6.52
N TRP A 11 -7.15 -11.68 6.15
CA TRP A 11 -6.43 -12.92 6.43
C TRP A 11 -5.29 -12.66 7.40
N SER A 12 -4.95 -13.66 8.21
CA SER A 12 -3.66 -13.70 8.90
C SER A 12 -2.72 -14.69 8.20
N ALA A 13 -1.42 -14.51 8.40
CA ALA A 13 -0.42 -15.44 7.86
C ALA A 13 -0.70 -16.88 8.31
N GLU A 14 -1.03 -17.08 9.60
CA GLU A 14 -1.35 -18.40 10.15
C GLU A 14 -2.59 -19.04 9.50
N ALA A 15 -3.60 -18.23 9.20
CA ALA A 15 -4.82 -18.72 8.55
C ALA A 15 -4.52 -19.19 7.13
N LEU A 16 -3.73 -18.43 6.38
CA LEU A 16 -3.29 -18.80 5.04
C LEU A 16 -2.43 -20.06 5.03
N GLU A 17 -1.46 -20.14 5.93
CA GLU A 17 -0.61 -21.33 6.08
C GLU A 17 -1.46 -22.58 6.32
N ARG A 18 -2.41 -22.51 7.27
CA ARG A 18 -3.32 -23.62 7.56
C ARG A 18 -4.18 -24.01 6.36
N GLU A 19 -4.69 -23.01 5.62
CA GLU A 19 -5.52 -23.27 4.44
C GLU A 19 -4.71 -23.96 3.33
N CYS A 20 -3.51 -23.45 3.05
CA CYS A 20 -2.61 -24.09 2.08
C CYS A 20 -2.29 -25.52 2.45
N GLU A 21 -1.94 -25.79 3.71
CA GLU A 21 -1.65 -27.15 4.17
C GLU A 21 -2.90 -28.03 4.14
N THR A 22 -4.08 -27.47 4.38
CA THR A 22 -5.34 -28.22 4.25
C THR A 22 -5.57 -28.66 2.81
N VAL A 23 -5.34 -27.80 1.85
CA VAL A 23 -5.43 -28.13 0.42
C VAL A 23 -4.41 -29.21 0.05
N LEU A 24 -3.15 -29.05 0.47
CA LEU A 24 -2.09 -30.04 0.18
C LEU A 24 -2.44 -31.43 0.73
N ARG A 25 -2.92 -31.49 1.97
CA ARG A 25 -3.36 -32.75 2.61
C ARG A 25 -4.58 -33.36 1.91
N ALA A 26 -5.55 -32.56 1.53
CA ALA A 26 -6.75 -33.02 0.83
C ALA A 26 -6.42 -33.66 -0.53
N HIS A 27 -5.32 -33.28 -1.16
CA HIS A 27 -4.83 -33.90 -2.40
C HIS A 27 -3.89 -35.09 -2.18
N GLY A 28 -3.71 -35.52 -0.94
CA GLY A 28 -2.88 -36.68 -0.61
C GLY A 28 -1.39 -36.49 -0.92
N LEU A 29 -0.92 -35.24 -0.93
CA LEU A 29 0.48 -34.94 -1.24
C LEU A 29 1.36 -35.27 -0.03
N ASP A 30 2.50 -35.90 -0.30
CA ASP A 30 3.60 -35.99 0.66
C ASP A 30 4.52 -34.79 0.47
N TYR A 31 4.61 -33.95 1.51
CA TYR A 31 5.34 -32.68 1.40
C TYR A 31 6.03 -32.29 2.72
N THR A 32 7.08 -31.51 2.58
CA THR A 32 7.64 -30.70 3.65
C THR A 32 7.55 -29.25 3.22
N ILE A 33 6.99 -28.37 4.06
CA ILE A 33 6.84 -26.97 3.79
C ILE A 33 7.57 -26.14 4.84
N HIS A 34 8.25 -25.09 4.39
CA HIS A 34 8.88 -24.08 5.24
C HIS A 34 8.28 -22.72 4.91
N TRP A 35 7.68 -22.11 5.91
CA TRP A 35 7.08 -20.79 5.78
C TRP A 35 8.09 -19.70 6.15
N HIS A 36 8.13 -18.65 5.34
CA HIS A 36 8.88 -17.42 5.62
C HIS A 36 7.93 -16.24 5.53
N ARG A 37 7.77 -15.51 6.63
CA ARG A 37 6.91 -14.33 6.71
C ARG A 37 7.76 -13.08 6.53
N SER A 38 7.53 -12.34 5.45
CA SER A 38 8.26 -11.10 5.17
C SER A 38 7.61 -9.86 5.80
N GLY A 39 6.38 -9.95 6.25
CA GLY A 39 5.65 -8.86 6.91
C GLY A 39 4.14 -9.09 6.91
N GLU A 40 3.46 -8.32 7.74
CA GLU A 40 2.00 -8.34 7.82
C GLU A 40 1.40 -7.26 6.91
N PRO A 41 0.24 -7.52 6.31
CA PRO A 41 -0.47 -6.49 5.57
C PRO A 41 -1.04 -5.44 6.53
N PHE A 42 -1.19 -4.23 6.06
CA PHE A 42 -1.87 -3.18 6.79
C PHE A 42 -2.98 -2.55 5.95
N HIS A 43 -3.92 -1.94 6.62
CA HIS A 43 -4.98 -1.13 6.02
C HIS A 43 -5.10 0.17 6.80
N THR A 44 -5.05 1.28 6.09
CA THR A 44 -5.29 2.58 6.70
C THR A 44 -6.79 2.89 6.65
N PRO A 45 -7.47 2.95 7.81
CA PRO A 45 -8.89 3.27 7.86
C PRO A 45 -9.17 4.70 7.41
N GLU A 46 -10.44 5.03 7.22
CA GLU A 46 -10.84 6.43 7.02
C GLU A 46 -10.33 7.29 8.18
N GLY A 47 -9.86 8.50 7.84
CA GLY A 47 -9.31 9.42 8.82
C GLY A 47 -8.70 10.66 8.15
N ALA A 48 -8.12 11.52 8.97
CA ALA A 48 -7.62 12.82 8.54
C ALA A 48 -6.61 12.72 7.39
N LEU A 49 -5.68 11.76 7.47
CA LEU A 49 -4.64 11.61 6.44
C LEU A 49 -5.24 11.18 5.09
N ARG A 50 -6.16 10.20 5.07
CA ARG A 50 -6.80 9.78 3.80
C ARG A 50 -7.65 10.88 3.21
N GLN A 51 -8.41 11.61 4.05
CA GLN A 51 -9.21 12.73 3.60
C GLN A 51 -8.33 13.84 3.03
N ALA A 52 -7.28 14.24 3.73
CA ALA A 52 -6.35 15.26 3.25
C ALA A 52 -5.70 14.88 1.91
N ALA A 53 -5.25 13.62 1.79
CA ALA A 53 -4.67 13.12 0.55
C ALA A 53 -5.67 13.13 -0.61
N ARG A 54 -6.91 12.69 -0.37
CA ARG A 54 -7.98 12.72 -1.38
C ARG A 54 -8.25 14.13 -1.87
N GLU A 55 -8.33 15.10 -0.97
CA GLU A 55 -8.58 16.49 -1.31
C GLU A 55 -7.43 17.12 -2.08
N VAL A 56 -6.18 16.93 -1.62
CA VAL A 56 -4.98 17.44 -2.30
C VAL A 56 -4.84 16.85 -3.70
N LEU A 57 -4.97 15.53 -3.82
CA LEU A 57 -4.86 14.85 -5.12
C LEU A 57 -6.00 15.22 -6.06
N THR A 58 -7.22 15.41 -5.54
CA THR A 58 -8.36 15.88 -6.35
C THR A 58 -8.11 17.29 -6.88
N ALA A 59 -7.62 18.19 -6.04
CA ALA A 59 -7.29 19.55 -6.44
C ALA A 59 -6.19 19.58 -7.52
N HIS A 60 -5.19 18.71 -7.39
CA HIS A 60 -4.09 18.63 -8.35
C HIS A 60 -4.49 17.97 -9.68
N ARG A 61 -5.32 16.93 -9.65
CA ARG A 61 -5.64 16.11 -10.83
C ARG A 61 -6.96 16.51 -11.51
N GLY A 62 -7.80 17.29 -10.83
CA GLY A 62 -9.17 17.60 -11.27
C GLY A 62 -10.18 16.46 -11.10
N GLN A 63 -9.77 15.33 -10.52
CA GLN A 63 -10.62 14.17 -10.23
C GLN A 63 -10.12 13.42 -9.00
N PRO A 64 -10.99 12.75 -8.26
CA PRO A 64 -10.59 11.96 -7.10
C PRO A 64 -9.57 10.88 -7.47
N PRO A 65 -8.60 10.59 -6.57
CA PRO A 65 -7.70 9.47 -6.76
C PRO A 65 -8.43 8.13 -6.61
N GLU A 66 -7.95 7.12 -7.31
CA GLU A 66 -8.30 5.74 -6.99
C GLU A 66 -7.57 5.32 -5.72
N GLU A 67 -8.31 4.79 -4.76
CA GLU A 67 -7.75 4.24 -3.54
C GLU A 67 -7.68 2.72 -3.66
N SER A 68 -6.50 2.17 -3.46
CA SER A 68 -6.25 0.75 -3.70
C SER A 68 -5.34 0.18 -2.60
N THR A 69 -5.52 -1.09 -2.30
CA THR A 69 -4.58 -1.89 -1.51
C THR A 69 -3.66 -2.73 -2.39
N GLY A 70 -3.80 -2.59 -3.71
CA GLY A 70 -2.91 -3.19 -4.70
C GLY A 70 -1.62 -2.39 -4.80
N GLY A 71 -0.52 -3.07 -4.94
CA GLY A 71 0.77 -2.40 -5.07
C GLY A 71 1.92 -3.27 -4.62
N GLY A 72 3.11 -2.67 -4.58
CA GLY A 72 4.30 -3.30 -4.08
C GLY A 72 4.31 -3.46 -2.56
N THR A 73 5.33 -4.09 -2.06
CA THR A 73 5.60 -4.15 -0.63
C THR A 73 6.11 -2.79 -0.16
N SER A 74 5.52 -2.26 0.89
CA SER A 74 5.84 -0.96 1.47
C SER A 74 6.51 -1.09 2.85
N ASP A 75 7.40 -0.17 3.15
CA ASP A 75 7.98 -0.04 4.49
C ASP A 75 6.97 0.48 5.52
N ALA A 76 5.84 1.00 5.07
CA ALA A 76 4.71 1.35 5.93
C ALA A 76 4.21 0.17 6.77
N ARG A 77 4.43 -1.08 6.33
CA ARG A 77 4.14 -2.30 7.12
C ARG A 77 4.85 -2.35 8.47
N PHE A 78 5.96 -1.64 8.63
CA PHE A 78 6.68 -1.57 9.90
C PHE A 78 6.19 -0.43 10.80
N ILE A 79 5.53 0.57 10.23
CA ILE A 79 5.07 1.77 10.92
C ILE A 79 3.60 1.67 11.29
N ALA A 80 2.78 1.14 10.38
CA ALA A 80 1.34 1.02 10.60
C ALA A 80 0.95 0.23 11.86
N PRO A 81 1.65 -0.86 12.26
CA PRO A 81 1.36 -1.57 13.51
C PRO A 81 1.55 -0.72 14.78
N LEU A 82 2.28 0.39 14.68
CA LEU A 82 2.46 1.34 15.78
C LEU A 82 1.25 2.28 15.96
N GLY A 83 0.18 2.09 15.20
CA GLY A 83 -1.01 2.93 15.24
C GLY A 83 -0.95 4.16 14.35
N THR A 84 0.06 4.28 13.50
CA THR A 84 0.22 5.40 12.57
C THR A 84 -0.59 5.15 11.29
N GLN A 85 -1.34 6.15 10.84
CA GLN A 85 -1.94 6.11 9.51
C GLN A 85 -0.85 6.22 8.45
N CYS A 86 -0.88 5.33 7.47
CA CYS A 86 0.08 5.30 6.38
C CYS A 86 -0.64 5.28 5.05
N ILE A 87 -0.20 6.11 4.11
CA ILE A 87 -0.63 6.08 2.71
C ILE A 87 0.59 6.12 1.81
N GLU A 88 0.45 5.58 0.63
CA GLU A 88 1.47 5.64 -0.40
C GLU A 88 0.99 6.54 -1.54
N ILE A 89 1.80 7.52 -1.87
CA ILE A 89 1.59 8.42 -3.00
C ILE A 89 2.92 8.49 -3.75
N GLY A 90 2.86 8.26 -5.05
CA GLY A 90 4.06 8.31 -5.89
C GLY A 90 3.72 8.71 -7.32
N PRO A 91 4.71 8.64 -8.21
CA PRO A 91 4.49 8.87 -9.63
C PRO A 91 3.56 7.81 -10.21
N VAL A 92 2.99 8.12 -11.38
CA VAL A 92 2.21 7.13 -12.13
C VAL A 92 3.11 5.95 -12.51
N ASN A 93 2.72 4.75 -12.11
CA ASN A 93 3.51 3.54 -12.26
C ASN A 93 3.04 2.63 -13.41
N ALA A 94 2.57 3.21 -14.51
CA ALA A 94 2.00 2.48 -15.63
C ALA A 94 2.95 1.43 -16.26
N SER A 95 4.26 1.63 -16.12
CA SER A 95 5.29 0.73 -16.66
C SER A 95 6.02 -0.08 -15.59
N ILE A 96 5.52 -0.11 -14.35
CA ILE A 96 6.17 -0.85 -13.27
C ILE A 96 6.37 -2.33 -13.64
N HIS A 97 7.57 -2.87 -13.36
CA HIS A 97 7.98 -4.24 -13.67
C HIS A 97 7.95 -4.61 -15.16
N GLN A 98 7.93 -3.63 -16.06
CA GLN A 98 8.00 -3.85 -17.50
C GLN A 98 9.42 -3.58 -18.03
N VAL A 99 9.68 -4.09 -19.23
CA VAL A 99 10.88 -3.69 -19.97
C VAL A 99 10.76 -2.20 -20.28
N ASP A 100 11.85 -1.45 -20.13
CA ASP A 100 11.90 0.01 -20.25
C ASP A 100 11.01 0.72 -19.22
N GLU A 101 10.98 0.24 -17.98
CA GLU A 101 10.30 0.89 -16.86
C GLU A 101 10.74 2.36 -16.78
N HIS A 102 9.76 3.24 -16.75
CA HIS A 102 10.00 4.68 -16.79
C HIS A 102 8.89 5.46 -16.06
N VAL A 103 9.19 6.70 -15.75
CA VAL A 103 8.24 7.68 -15.23
C VAL A 103 8.38 8.97 -16.02
N ARG A 104 7.30 9.70 -16.19
CA ARG A 104 7.36 11.02 -16.83
C ARG A 104 8.01 12.02 -15.88
N VAL A 105 8.90 12.84 -16.41
CA VAL A 105 9.58 13.90 -15.64
C VAL A 105 8.57 14.84 -14.98
N ALA A 106 7.52 15.23 -15.70
CA ALA A 106 6.45 16.10 -15.17
C ALA A 106 5.75 15.48 -13.93
N ASP A 107 5.60 14.15 -13.87
CA ASP A 107 5.00 13.48 -12.71
C ASP A 107 5.94 13.57 -11.49
N LEU A 108 7.26 13.45 -11.71
CA LEU A 108 8.26 13.64 -10.65
C LEU A 108 8.31 15.08 -10.15
N GLU A 109 8.29 16.04 -11.06
CA GLU A 109 8.33 17.48 -10.73
C GLU A 109 7.08 17.93 -9.95
N ALA A 110 5.95 17.25 -10.12
CA ALA A 110 4.72 17.55 -9.40
C ALA A 110 4.73 17.04 -7.93
N LEU A 111 5.49 15.98 -7.61
CA LEU A 111 5.44 15.35 -6.29
C LEU A 111 5.84 16.27 -5.14
N PRO A 112 6.89 17.11 -5.21
CA PRO A 112 7.23 18.02 -4.11
C PRO A 112 6.08 18.95 -3.73
N GLY A 113 5.37 19.50 -4.72
CA GLY A 113 4.21 20.36 -4.48
C GLY A 113 3.05 19.60 -3.84
N LEU A 114 2.80 18.35 -4.25
CA LEU A 114 1.78 17.48 -3.65
C LEU A 114 2.10 17.16 -2.19
N TYR A 115 3.34 16.79 -1.90
CA TYR A 115 3.75 16.50 -0.53
C TYR A 115 3.69 17.74 0.36
N LEU A 116 4.13 18.90 -0.15
CA LEU A 116 4.04 20.16 0.59
C LEU A 116 2.58 20.48 0.93
N ALA A 117 1.67 20.44 -0.05
CA ALA A 117 0.25 20.70 0.18
C ALA A 117 -0.37 19.73 1.19
N LEU A 118 0.05 18.46 1.17
CA LEU A 118 -0.42 17.47 2.15
C LEU A 118 0.12 17.78 3.56
N ILE A 119 1.39 18.13 3.68
CA ILE A 119 2.02 18.50 4.95
C ILE A 119 1.33 19.75 5.53
N GLU A 120 1.14 20.78 4.73
CA GLU A 120 0.45 22.00 5.14
C GLU A 120 -0.97 21.70 5.62
N LYS A 121 -1.72 20.86 4.87
CA LYS A 121 -3.09 20.49 5.22
C LYS A 121 -3.18 19.70 6.53
N MET A 122 -2.16 18.91 6.83
CA MET A 122 -2.14 18.06 8.04
C MET A 122 -1.59 18.78 9.27
N LEU A 123 -0.64 19.67 9.10
CA LEU A 123 0.14 20.24 10.21
C LEU A 123 -0.12 21.73 10.46
N VAL A 124 -0.66 22.43 9.48
CA VAL A 124 -1.03 23.84 9.67
C VAL A 124 -2.49 23.92 10.12
N PRO A 125 -2.79 24.48 11.30
CA PRO A 125 -4.16 24.64 11.74
C PRO A 125 -4.97 25.47 10.73
N SER A 126 -6.20 25.03 10.46
CA SER A 126 -7.13 25.73 9.56
C SER A 126 -7.67 27.05 10.14
N ASP A 127 -7.30 27.36 11.39
CA ASP A 127 -7.73 28.58 12.06
C ASP A 127 -6.94 29.75 11.51
N GLY A 128 -7.64 30.51 10.71
CA GLY A 128 -7.12 31.59 9.92
C GLY A 128 -6.33 32.64 10.70
N LEU A 129 -5.36 33.19 10.01
CA LEU A 129 -4.91 34.56 10.24
C LEU A 129 -6.03 35.55 9.90
#